data_e7d854bd295bca2e309fba7a0f1d877a
#
_entry.id   e7d854bd295bca2e309fba7a0f1d877a
#
_cell.length_a   1.000
_cell.length_b   1.000
_cell.length_c   1.000
_cell.angle_alpha   90.00
_cell.angle_beta   90.00
_cell.angle_gamma   90.00
#
_symmetry.space_group_name_H-M   'P 1'
#
loop_
_entity.id
_entity.type
_entity.pdbx_description
1 polymer ?
#
loop_
_entity_poly.entity_id
_entity_poly.type
_entity_poly.pdbx_seq_one_letter_code
_entity_poly.pdbx_strand_id
1 'polypeptide(L)'
;ISELSPNFCEIYNQAYIAEQTNLMQICGTGYRKSLEFLIKDYLISITPEDQHETIRNKFLNNCIRDNISNINIKTVASRAVWLGNDETHYTRKWEDKDINDLKSIIELTLHWIESEIRTQKLLEDMPEFR
;
A
#
# COMPACT_ATOMS: atom_id res chain seq x y z
N ILE A 1 -6.34 -10.83 -2.24
CA ILE A 1 -6.12 -9.38 -2.35
C ILE A 1 -6.88 -8.75 -3.50
N SER A 2 -7.16 -9.52 -4.55
CA SER A 2 -7.94 -9.01 -5.68
C SER A 2 -9.38 -8.63 -5.28
N GLU A 3 -9.90 -9.22 -4.22
CA GLU A 3 -11.21 -8.85 -3.68
C GLU A 3 -11.15 -7.54 -2.91
N LEU A 4 -10.06 -7.31 -2.17
CA LEU A 4 -9.89 -6.10 -1.38
C LEU A 4 -9.61 -4.89 -2.26
N SER A 5 -8.68 -5.02 -3.20
CA SER A 5 -8.21 -3.91 -4.02
C SER A 5 -7.91 -4.37 -5.45
N PRO A 6 -8.94 -4.55 -6.28
CA PRO A 6 -8.71 -4.92 -7.68
C PRO A 6 -7.89 -3.86 -8.42
N ASN A 7 -8.04 -2.58 -8.07
CA ASN A 7 -7.26 -1.50 -8.68
C ASN A 7 -5.77 -1.59 -8.33
N PHE A 8 -5.44 -2.01 -7.10
CA PHE A 8 -4.03 -2.28 -6.77
C PHE A 8 -3.45 -3.32 -7.72
N CYS A 9 -4.16 -4.42 -7.90
CA CYS A 9 -3.69 -5.52 -8.76
C CYS A 9 -3.49 -5.06 -10.20
N GLU A 10 -4.44 -4.31 -10.74
CA GLU A 10 -4.36 -3.79 -12.10
C GLU A 10 -3.19 -2.83 -12.27
N ILE A 11 -3.08 -1.86 -11.37
CA ILE A 11 -2.04 -0.82 -11.47
C ILE A 11 -0.66 -1.43 -11.26
N TYR A 12 -0.52 -2.32 -10.28
CA TYR A 12 0.75 -3.01 -10.03
C TYR A 12 1.18 -3.81 -11.27
N ASN A 13 0.24 -4.51 -11.90
CA ASN A 13 0.54 -5.27 -13.11
C ASN A 13 0.98 -4.37 -14.26
N GLN A 14 0.33 -3.21 -14.43
CA GLN A 14 0.72 -2.25 -15.46
C GLN A 14 2.12 -1.68 -15.19
N ALA A 15 2.43 -1.39 -13.92
CA ALA A 15 3.76 -0.94 -13.54
C ALA A 15 4.81 -2.01 -13.84
N TYR A 16 4.48 -3.27 -13.56
CA TYR A 16 5.36 -4.41 -13.86
C TYR A 16 5.63 -4.53 -15.37
N ILE A 17 4.59 -4.41 -16.19
CA ILE A 17 4.73 -4.43 -17.64
C ILE A 17 5.62 -3.27 -18.11
N ALA A 18 5.40 -2.09 -17.58
CA ALA A 18 6.24 -0.92 -17.89
C ALA A 18 7.71 -1.18 -17.55
N GLU A 19 7.97 -1.77 -16.40
CA GLU A 19 9.33 -2.14 -16.00
C GLU A 19 9.93 -3.15 -16.96
N GLN A 20 9.18 -4.19 -17.33
CA GLN A 20 9.66 -5.25 -18.23
C GLN A 20 9.93 -4.74 -19.65
N THR A 21 9.29 -3.66 -20.06
CA THR A 21 9.50 -3.01 -21.37
C THR A 21 10.44 -1.81 -21.29
N ASN A 22 11.20 -1.70 -20.20
CA ASN A 22 12.20 -0.68 -19.95
C ASN A 22 11.67 0.77 -19.90
N LEU A 23 10.40 0.93 -19.50
CA LEU A 23 9.81 2.25 -19.29
C LEU A 23 10.12 2.71 -17.86
N MET A 24 11.41 2.86 -17.57
CA MET A 24 11.90 3.07 -16.21
C MET A 24 11.56 4.45 -15.65
N GLN A 25 11.24 5.42 -16.49
CA GLN A 25 10.86 6.75 -16.01
C GLN A 25 9.44 6.78 -15.45
N ILE A 26 8.62 5.78 -15.75
CA ILE A 26 7.21 5.78 -15.34
C ILE A 26 6.80 4.57 -14.50
N CYS A 27 7.56 3.46 -14.52
CA CYS A 27 7.16 2.27 -13.79
C CYS A 27 7.14 2.51 -12.28
N GLY A 28 8.09 3.28 -11.75
CA GLY A 28 8.13 3.61 -10.32
C GLY A 28 6.93 4.41 -9.86
N THR A 29 6.50 5.38 -10.67
CA THR A 29 5.28 6.14 -10.42
C THR A 29 4.07 5.22 -10.40
N GLY A 30 4.03 4.23 -11.30
CA GLY A 30 2.96 3.24 -11.32
C GLY A 30 2.93 2.39 -10.05
N TYR A 31 4.09 1.93 -9.59
CA TYR A 31 4.16 1.19 -8.33
C TYR A 31 3.69 2.03 -7.15
N ARG A 32 4.11 3.29 -7.08
CA ARG A 32 3.66 4.19 -6.03
C ARG A 32 2.15 4.38 -6.06
N LYS A 33 1.56 4.53 -7.24
CA LYS A 33 0.12 4.65 -7.40
C LYS A 33 -0.59 3.40 -6.89
N SER A 34 -0.06 2.22 -7.20
CA SER A 34 -0.64 0.96 -6.71
C SER A 34 -0.67 0.91 -5.19
N LEU A 35 0.40 1.37 -4.54
CA LEU A 35 0.48 1.42 -3.09
C LEU A 35 -0.63 2.30 -2.50
N GLU A 36 -0.89 3.45 -3.09
CA GLU A 36 -1.94 4.34 -2.61
C GLU A 36 -3.31 3.66 -2.65
N PHE A 37 -3.62 2.96 -3.74
CA PHE A 37 -4.87 2.21 -3.83
C PHE A 37 -4.93 1.10 -2.80
N LEU A 38 -3.85 0.36 -2.60
CA LEU A 38 -3.82 -0.71 -1.61
C LEU A 38 -4.12 -0.19 -0.20
N ILE A 39 -3.44 0.86 0.23
CA ILE A 39 -3.60 1.42 1.56
C ILE A 39 -5.01 1.99 1.76
N LYS A 40 -5.48 2.78 0.81
CA LYS A 40 -6.80 3.42 0.94
C LYS A 40 -7.92 2.40 0.86
N ASP A 41 -7.82 1.41 -0.02
CA ASP A 41 -8.83 0.36 -0.11
C ASP A 41 -8.87 -0.48 1.17
N TYR A 42 -7.70 -0.78 1.75
CA TYR A 42 -7.63 -1.45 3.03
C TYR A 42 -8.33 -0.63 4.13
N LEU A 43 -8.01 0.66 4.23
CA LEU A 43 -8.60 1.54 5.25
C LEU A 43 -10.11 1.66 5.08
N ILE A 44 -10.58 1.78 3.85
CA ILE A 44 -12.02 1.84 3.57
C ILE A 44 -12.70 0.56 4.03
N SER A 45 -12.04 -0.59 3.86
CA SER A 45 -12.62 -1.89 4.27
C SER A 45 -12.78 -2.05 5.79
N ILE A 46 -12.05 -1.28 6.59
CA ILE A 46 -12.05 -1.42 8.05
C ILE A 46 -12.60 -0.19 8.78
N THR A 47 -13.07 0.82 8.08
CA THR A 47 -13.59 2.06 8.70
C THR A 47 -15.06 2.25 8.37
N PRO A 48 -15.79 3.00 9.21
CA PRO A 48 -17.19 3.34 8.92
C PRO A 48 -17.32 4.18 7.65
N GLU A 49 -18.47 4.06 6.99
CA GLU A 49 -18.73 4.73 5.72
C GLU A 49 -18.57 6.25 5.79
N ASP A 50 -18.89 6.87 6.92
CA ASP A 50 -18.78 8.33 7.08
C ASP A 50 -17.34 8.84 7.04
N GLN A 51 -16.34 7.95 7.14
CA GLN A 51 -14.92 8.31 7.03
C GLN A 51 -14.34 8.06 5.64
N HIS A 52 -15.08 7.41 4.76
CA HIS A 52 -14.52 6.98 3.46
C HIS A 52 -14.12 8.16 2.58
N GLU A 53 -14.95 9.20 2.52
CA GLU A 53 -14.63 10.38 1.70
C GLU A 53 -13.37 11.08 2.19
N THR A 54 -13.20 11.20 3.49
CA THR A 54 -11.99 11.77 4.09
C THR A 54 -10.77 10.98 3.70
N ILE A 55 -10.85 9.65 3.76
CA ILE A 55 -9.73 8.77 3.39
C ILE A 55 -9.39 8.94 1.91
N ARG A 56 -10.39 8.97 1.03
CA ARG A 56 -10.16 9.12 -0.41
C ARG A 56 -9.40 10.39 -0.75
N ASN A 57 -9.68 11.48 -0.05
CA ASN A 57 -9.11 12.79 -0.36
C ASN A 57 -7.88 13.16 0.46
N LYS A 58 -7.52 12.35 1.43
CA LYS A 58 -6.39 12.60 2.32
C LYS A 58 -5.09 12.22 1.62
N PHE A 59 -4.00 12.94 1.92
CA PHE A 59 -2.69 12.55 1.43
C PHE A 59 -2.29 11.19 2.00
N LEU A 60 -1.62 10.37 1.20
CA LEU A 60 -1.28 9.00 1.59
C LEU A 60 -0.47 8.95 2.90
N ASN A 61 0.52 9.82 3.06
CA ASN A 61 1.31 9.90 4.30
C ASN A 61 0.42 10.12 5.52
N ASN A 62 -0.59 10.97 5.39
CA ASN A 62 -1.49 11.28 6.49
C ASN A 62 -2.43 10.11 6.79
N CYS A 63 -2.86 9.37 5.76
CA CYS A 63 -3.63 8.15 5.96
C CYS A 63 -2.84 7.13 6.79
N ILE A 64 -1.58 6.93 6.46
CA ILE A 64 -0.72 5.98 7.15
C ILE A 64 -0.50 6.42 8.60
N ARG A 65 -0.18 7.69 8.81
CA ARG A 65 0.08 8.22 10.14
C ARG A 65 -1.16 8.18 11.04
N ASP A 66 -2.30 8.61 10.51
CA ASP A 66 -3.48 8.88 11.33
C ASP A 66 -4.47 7.73 11.38
N ASN A 67 -4.53 6.88 10.36
CA ASN A 67 -5.59 5.89 10.22
C ASN A 67 -5.13 4.44 10.37
N ILE A 68 -3.84 4.16 10.25
CA ILE A 68 -3.33 2.80 10.43
C ILE A 68 -2.87 2.63 11.87
N SER A 69 -3.51 1.69 12.59
CA SER A 69 -3.14 1.38 13.97
C SER A 69 -2.13 0.25 14.08
N ASN A 70 -2.16 -0.72 13.13
CA ASN A 70 -1.23 -1.83 13.14
C ASN A 70 0.20 -1.34 12.88
N ILE A 71 1.10 -1.57 13.85
CA ILE A 71 2.46 -1.03 13.79
C ILE A 71 3.28 -1.63 12.64
N ASN A 72 3.07 -2.88 12.30
CA ASN A 72 3.80 -3.51 11.22
C ASN A 72 3.42 -2.90 9.86
N ILE A 73 2.12 -2.72 9.64
CA ILE A 73 1.64 -2.09 8.40
C ILE A 73 2.13 -0.65 8.33
N LYS A 74 1.99 0.11 9.42
CA LYS A 74 2.41 1.51 9.47
C LYS A 74 3.90 1.65 9.14
N THR A 75 4.73 0.82 9.74
CA THR A 75 6.18 0.88 9.58
C THR A 75 6.61 0.61 8.13
N VAL A 76 6.11 -0.47 7.54
CA VAL A 76 6.52 -0.82 6.17
C VAL A 76 5.87 0.09 5.13
N ALA A 77 4.60 0.46 5.31
CA ALA A 77 3.91 1.35 4.37
C ALA A 77 4.56 2.72 4.32
N SER A 78 5.00 3.27 5.45
CA SER A 78 5.69 4.56 5.49
C SER A 78 6.96 4.52 4.63
N ARG A 79 7.73 3.46 4.74
CA ARG A 79 8.97 3.31 3.96
C ARG A 79 8.70 3.11 2.49
N ALA A 80 7.63 2.37 2.14
CA ALA A 80 7.22 2.23 0.75
C ALA A 80 6.86 3.59 0.15
N VAL A 81 6.19 4.46 0.91
CA VAL A 81 5.87 5.82 0.44
C VAL A 81 7.14 6.63 0.23
N TRP A 82 8.13 6.54 1.14
CA TRP A 82 9.38 7.27 0.97
C TRP A 82 10.06 6.90 -0.35
N LEU A 83 10.17 5.61 -0.66
CA LEU A 83 10.78 5.16 -1.91
C LEU A 83 9.90 5.49 -3.12
N GLY A 84 8.57 5.38 -2.98
CA GLY A 84 7.65 5.75 -4.04
C GLY A 84 7.73 7.22 -4.39
N ASN A 85 7.87 8.09 -3.40
CA ASN A 85 8.04 9.52 -3.62
C ASN A 85 9.34 9.82 -4.38
N ASP A 86 10.40 9.09 -4.10
CA ASP A 86 11.66 9.25 -4.84
C ASP A 86 11.49 8.96 -6.34
N GLU A 87 10.56 8.07 -6.69
CA GLU A 87 10.30 7.75 -8.10
C GLU A 87 9.55 8.87 -8.84
N THR A 88 8.92 9.79 -8.12
CA THR A 88 8.11 10.88 -8.70
C THR A 88 8.76 12.25 -8.53
N HIS A 89 9.70 12.40 -7.60
CA HIS A 89 10.32 13.69 -7.31
C HIS A 89 11.57 13.90 -8.16
N TYR A 90 11.88 15.16 -8.43
CA TYR A 90 13.07 15.53 -9.17
C TYR A 90 14.35 15.09 -8.46
N THR A 91 14.41 15.26 -7.13
CA THR A 91 15.57 14.88 -6.32
C THR A 91 15.27 13.61 -5.54
N ARG A 92 16.14 12.61 -5.66
CA ARG A 92 16.02 11.37 -4.89
C ARG A 92 16.70 11.53 -3.53
N LYS A 93 16.04 11.06 -2.48
CA LYS A 93 16.58 11.08 -1.12
C LYS A 93 17.28 9.78 -0.75
N TRP A 94 16.79 8.66 -1.29
CA TRP A 94 17.30 7.32 -1.00
C TRP A 94 18.07 6.80 -2.22
N GLU A 95 19.23 7.43 -2.48
CA GLU A 95 20.01 7.15 -3.69
C GLU A 95 20.54 5.72 -3.76
N ASP A 96 20.69 5.05 -2.61
CA ASP A 96 21.15 3.67 -2.51
C ASP A 96 20.02 2.65 -2.70
N LYS A 97 18.78 3.09 -2.89
CA LYS A 97 17.61 2.23 -3.10
C LYS A 97 17.10 2.35 -4.54
N ASP A 98 16.53 1.27 -5.04
CA ASP A 98 16.04 1.22 -6.41
C ASP A 98 14.59 0.69 -6.48
N ILE A 99 14.12 0.45 -7.71
CA ILE A 99 12.77 -0.05 -7.97
C ILE A 99 12.53 -1.42 -7.31
N ASN A 100 13.56 -2.26 -7.19
CA ASN A 100 13.43 -3.56 -6.57
C ASN A 100 13.19 -3.43 -5.06
N ASP A 101 13.83 -2.45 -4.43
CA ASP A 101 13.58 -2.16 -3.02
C ASP A 101 12.15 -1.69 -2.81
N LEU A 102 11.65 -0.80 -3.68
CA LEU A 102 10.27 -0.35 -3.61
C LEU A 102 9.29 -1.51 -3.74
N LYS A 103 9.49 -2.38 -4.74
CA LYS A 103 8.62 -3.54 -4.94
C LYS A 103 8.63 -4.47 -3.72
N SER A 104 9.81 -4.74 -3.17
CA SER A 104 9.94 -5.59 -1.97
C SER A 104 9.14 -5.04 -0.81
N ILE A 105 9.19 -3.72 -0.58
CA ILE A 105 8.47 -3.12 0.54
C ILE A 105 6.96 -3.09 0.28
N ILE A 106 6.54 -2.89 -0.96
CA ILE A 106 5.12 -2.99 -1.32
C ILE A 106 4.61 -4.42 -1.06
N GLU A 107 5.37 -5.43 -1.46
CA GLU A 107 5.01 -6.82 -1.22
C GLU A 107 4.95 -7.14 0.28
N LEU A 108 5.86 -6.60 1.06
CA LEU A 108 5.84 -6.78 2.51
C LEU A 108 4.62 -6.07 3.13
N THR A 109 4.28 -4.89 2.64
CA THR A 109 3.08 -4.17 3.08
C THR A 109 1.83 -5.01 2.80
N LEU A 110 1.74 -5.57 1.60
CA LEU A 110 0.65 -6.45 1.22
C LEU A 110 0.56 -7.67 2.15
N HIS A 111 1.69 -8.29 2.45
CA HIS A 111 1.76 -9.44 3.36
C HIS A 111 1.17 -9.10 4.74
N TRP A 112 1.56 -7.96 5.32
CA TRP A 112 1.06 -7.57 6.63
C TRP A 112 -0.43 -7.23 6.60
N ILE A 113 -0.91 -6.60 5.51
CA ILE A 113 -2.34 -6.32 5.35
C ILE A 113 -3.13 -7.62 5.27
N GLU A 114 -2.69 -8.57 4.46
CA GLU A 114 -3.35 -9.88 4.33
C GLU A 114 -3.37 -10.63 5.66
N SER A 115 -2.25 -10.58 6.40
CA SER A 115 -2.15 -11.20 7.72
C SER A 115 -3.13 -10.58 8.70
N GLU A 116 -3.27 -9.26 8.69
CA GLU A 116 -4.21 -8.56 9.56
C GLU A 116 -5.66 -8.93 9.24
N ILE A 117 -6.01 -8.97 7.95
CA ILE A 117 -7.36 -9.34 7.52
C ILE A 117 -7.67 -10.77 7.96
N ARG A 118 -6.74 -11.69 7.76
CA ARG A 118 -6.93 -13.10 8.17
C ARG A 118 -7.04 -13.25 9.68
N THR A 119 -6.26 -12.46 10.42
CA THR A 119 -6.31 -12.47 11.89
C THR A 119 -7.68 -11.99 12.37
N GLN A 120 -8.22 -10.93 11.80
CA GLN A 120 -9.53 -10.43 12.19
C GLN A 120 -10.64 -11.44 11.88
N LYS A 121 -10.55 -12.10 10.73
CA LYS A 121 -11.51 -13.16 10.40
C LYS A 121 -11.44 -14.33 11.38
N LEU A 122 -10.22 -14.71 11.78
CA LEU A 122 -10.04 -15.78 12.76
C LEU A 122 -10.66 -15.41 14.11
N LEU A 123 -10.49 -14.17 14.55
CA LEU A 123 -11.05 -13.72 15.83
C LEU A 123 -12.58 -13.67 15.79
N GLU A 124 -13.17 -13.33 14.65
CA GLU A 124 -14.63 -13.40 14.47
C GLU A 124 -15.14 -14.83 14.50
N ASP A 125 -14.41 -15.76 13.87
CA ASP A 125 -14.77 -17.16 13.78
C ASP A 125 -14.57 -17.92 15.10
N MET A 126 -13.54 -17.55 15.85
CA MET A 126 -13.16 -18.19 17.11
C MET A 126 -13.04 -17.15 18.22
N PRO A 127 -14.16 -16.66 18.74
CA PRO A 127 -14.13 -15.68 19.83
C PRO A 127 -13.58 -16.30 21.11
N GLU A 128 -13.08 -15.45 22.00
CA GLU A 128 -12.37 -15.85 23.21
C GLU A 128 -13.22 -16.73 24.16
N PHE A 129 -14.51 -16.41 24.25
CA PHE A 129 -15.42 -17.14 25.14
C PHE A 129 -16.47 -17.89 24.34
N ARG A 130 -16.40 -19.20 24.44
CA ARG A 130 -17.29 -20.09 23.72
C ARG A 130 -18.27 -20.73 24.67
#